data_25caf8de9b227e9c598ebd1ddc4fa688
#
_entry.id   25caf8de9b227e9c598ebd1ddc4fa688
#
_cell.length_a   1.000
_cell.length_b   1.000
_cell.length_c   1.000
_cell.angle_alpha   90.00
_cell.angle_beta   90.00
_cell.angle_gamma   90.00
#
_symmetry.space_group_name_H-M   'P 1'
#
loop_
_entity.id
_entity.type
_entity.pdbx_description
1 polymer ?
#
loop_
_entity_poly.entity_id
_entity_poly.type
_entity_poly.pdbx_seq_one_letter_code
_entity_poly.pdbx_strand_id
1 'polypeptide(L)'
;MKKLSRILCLALAVMMAMSLLAISAVAENPHFDKLTLEFVPSKDADVIIAGTANLPELVKAEMAKLGYDIDEVDITVGTNYDATGEAMSAGSIDVGWLPGGTYALYSDDVDVILTATRNGLSNDSTNPADWNGVENATKKDGPQVTYYRSLIYAAPTEYGKQLAAKVNAGEKLTWEELDKASWGVQKTSSSAGYIYPTMWLMENYDGKKVSDLSNVIPIDSGYGTAFSYAAAEQVDIIVCYADGRNDYEASWMLPIDEQDETGKQGLGREKPIWEEMNVIGVTDGIYNDTVAVSKESPFYTPELMAALQDCFINIISTDEGKAIFSVYSHTGYAKAVDSDYDGARAALALVAD
;
A
#
# COMPACT_ATOMS: atom_id res chain seq x y z
N MET A 1 59.02 17.03 -52.63
CA MET A 1 57.56 16.97 -52.53
C MET A 1 57.00 15.56 -52.32
N LYS A 2 57.41 14.52 -53.08
CA LYS A 2 56.85 13.15 -52.92
C LYS A 2 57.18 12.43 -51.60
N LYS A 3 58.29 12.75 -50.90
CA LYS A 3 58.60 12.16 -49.54
C LYS A 3 57.81 12.77 -48.40
N LEU A 4 57.48 14.08 -48.45
CA LEU A 4 56.70 14.77 -47.44
C LEU A 4 55.22 14.29 -47.47
N SER A 5 54.67 14.06 -48.65
CA SER A 5 53.34 13.52 -48.86
C SER A 5 53.18 12.09 -48.27
N ARG A 6 54.18 11.25 -48.41
CA ARG A 6 54.19 9.88 -47.86
C ARG A 6 54.26 9.86 -46.32
N ILE A 7 54.99 10.79 -45.72
CA ILE A 7 55.09 10.91 -44.23
C ILE A 7 53.79 11.45 -43.70
N LEU A 8 53.13 12.40 -44.34
CA LEU A 8 51.85 12.94 -43.98
C LEU A 8 50.71 11.89 -44.06
N CYS A 9 50.74 11.05 -45.10
CA CYS A 9 49.76 9.96 -45.24
C CYS A 9 49.99 8.85 -44.18
N LEU A 10 51.24 8.56 -43.82
CA LEU A 10 51.51 7.59 -42.74
C LEU A 10 51.08 8.14 -41.36
N ALA A 11 51.29 9.44 -41.11
CA ALA A 11 50.89 10.05 -39.83
C ALA A 11 49.36 10.14 -39.74
N LEU A 12 48.63 10.41 -40.81
CA LEU A 12 47.17 10.34 -40.83
C LEU A 12 46.63 8.93 -40.66
N ALA A 13 47.28 7.93 -41.26
CA ALA A 13 46.89 6.50 -41.12
C ALA A 13 47.10 6.01 -39.69
N VAL A 14 48.18 6.43 -39.02
CA VAL A 14 48.46 6.10 -37.62
C VAL A 14 47.50 6.83 -36.66
N MET A 15 47.12 8.09 -36.94
CA MET A 15 46.09 8.81 -36.17
C MET A 15 44.71 8.19 -36.36
N MET A 16 44.34 7.75 -37.56
CA MET A 16 43.12 7.01 -37.79
C MET A 16 43.12 5.61 -37.15
N ALA A 17 44.25 4.94 -37.10
CA ALA A 17 44.38 3.64 -36.42
C ALA A 17 44.31 3.80 -34.88
N MET A 18 44.84 4.91 -34.31
CA MET A 18 44.71 5.22 -32.90
C MET A 18 43.30 5.69 -32.49
N SER A 19 42.54 6.28 -33.40
CA SER A 19 41.14 6.62 -33.15
C SER A 19 40.20 5.42 -33.25
N LEU A 20 40.61 4.33 -33.89
CA LEU A 20 39.86 3.04 -33.95
C LEU A 20 40.16 2.13 -32.74
N LEU A 21 41.16 2.48 -31.92
CA LEU A 21 41.47 1.83 -30.64
C LEU A 21 40.89 2.61 -29.45
N ALA A 22 39.91 3.49 -29.65
CA ALA A 22 38.97 3.81 -28.60
C ALA A 22 38.17 2.50 -28.32
N ILE A 23 38.79 1.62 -27.55
CA ILE A 23 38.10 0.58 -26.80
C ILE A 23 36.99 1.34 -26.13
N SER A 24 35.75 1.12 -26.57
CA SER A 24 34.59 1.40 -25.73
C SER A 24 34.87 0.60 -24.45
N ALA A 25 35.45 1.25 -23.45
CA ALA A 25 35.35 0.75 -22.12
C ALA A 25 33.83 0.64 -21.93
N VAL A 26 33.31 -0.57 -22.02
CA VAL A 26 31.98 -0.85 -21.51
C VAL A 26 32.11 -0.42 -20.05
N ALA A 27 31.54 0.74 -19.70
CA ALA A 27 31.51 1.14 -18.33
C ALA A 27 30.83 0.00 -17.59
N GLU A 28 31.52 -0.61 -16.63
CA GLU A 28 30.90 -1.57 -15.76
C GLU A 28 29.69 -0.86 -15.13
N ASN A 29 28.55 -1.55 -15.09
CA ASN A 29 27.36 -1.03 -14.42
C ASN A 29 27.71 -0.65 -12.98
N PRO A 30 27.18 0.45 -12.45
CA PRO A 30 27.24 0.72 -11.01
C PRO A 30 26.77 -0.52 -10.24
N HIS A 31 27.58 -0.94 -9.27
CA HIS A 31 27.37 -2.14 -8.50
C HIS A 31 26.97 -1.82 -7.07
N PHE A 32 25.98 -2.54 -6.53
CA PHE A 32 25.48 -2.41 -5.18
C PHE A 32 25.42 -3.79 -4.52
N ASP A 33 25.97 -3.89 -3.33
CA ASP A 33 25.99 -5.15 -2.57
C ASP A 33 24.56 -5.56 -2.18
N LYS A 34 23.70 -4.60 -1.79
CA LYS A 34 22.36 -4.90 -1.28
C LYS A 34 21.38 -3.76 -1.54
N LEU A 35 20.11 -4.13 -1.83
CA LEU A 35 18.93 -3.29 -1.82
C LEU A 35 17.92 -3.86 -0.81
N THR A 36 17.49 -3.06 0.17
CA THR A 36 16.52 -3.47 1.18
C THR A 36 15.14 -2.91 0.87
N LEU A 37 14.15 -3.79 0.82
CA LEU A 37 12.74 -3.47 0.56
C LEU A 37 11.89 -3.83 1.77
N GLU A 38 11.00 -2.95 2.22
CA GLU A 38 10.10 -3.27 3.32
C GLU A 38 8.65 -2.96 3.00
N PHE A 39 7.79 -3.89 3.37
CA PHE A 39 6.35 -3.77 3.31
C PHE A 39 5.76 -3.50 4.69
N VAL A 40 4.76 -2.62 4.79
CA VAL A 40 4.02 -2.44 6.04
C VAL A 40 3.06 -3.63 6.28
N PRO A 41 2.75 -3.99 7.54
CA PRO A 41 1.90 -5.14 7.86
C PRO A 41 0.40 -4.80 7.73
N SER A 42 -0.04 -4.42 6.53
CA SER A 42 -1.48 -4.23 6.25
C SER A 42 -2.25 -5.55 6.16
N LYS A 43 -1.53 -6.65 5.93
CA LYS A 43 -1.98 -8.05 6.00
C LYS A 43 -1.00 -8.84 6.87
N ASP A 44 -1.32 -10.10 7.13
CA ASP A 44 -0.43 -10.99 7.90
C ASP A 44 0.95 -11.08 7.24
N ALA A 45 2.02 -10.96 8.02
CA ALA A 45 3.38 -10.90 7.52
C ALA A 45 3.75 -12.13 6.66
N ASP A 46 3.32 -13.33 7.07
CA ASP A 46 3.57 -14.56 6.33
C ASP A 46 2.92 -14.56 4.95
N VAL A 47 1.74 -13.94 4.82
CA VAL A 47 1.04 -13.78 3.54
C VAL A 47 1.80 -12.82 2.62
N ILE A 48 2.33 -11.73 3.18
CA ILE A 48 3.13 -10.75 2.42
C ILE A 48 4.43 -11.39 1.95
N ILE A 49 5.18 -12.04 2.84
CA ILE A 49 6.45 -12.71 2.52
C ILE A 49 6.24 -13.80 1.45
N ALA A 50 5.21 -14.63 1.60
CA ALA A 50 4.91 -15.66 0.61
C ALA A 50 4.53 -15.05 -0.76
N GLY A 51 3.72 -14.00 -0.76
CA GLY A 51 3.29 -13.32 -1.98
C GLY A 51 4.41 -12.59 -2.72
N THR A 52 5.45 -12.14 -2.01
CA THR A 52 6.57 -11.38 -2.55
C THR A 52 7.83 -12.20 -2.78
N ALA A 53 7.80 -13.53 -2.55
CA ALA A 53 8.98 -14.39 -2.56
C ALA A 53 9.81 -14.32 -3.87
N ASN A 54 9.19 -14.09 -5.02
CA ASN A 54 9.88 -13.98 -6.31
C ASN A 54 10.33 -12.54 -6.65
N LEU A 55 9.91 -11.54 -5.88
CA LEU A 55 10.22 -10.14 -6.19
C LEU A 55 11.72 -9.82 -6.19
N PRO A 56 12.57 -10.38 -5.29
CA PRO A 56 14.00 -10.13 -5.30
C PRO A 56 14.66 -10.40 -6.65
N GLU A 57 14.38 -11.55 -7.24
CA GLU A 57 14.99 -11.94 -8.52
C GLU A 57 14.47 -11.08 -9.69
N LEU A 58 13.19 -10.67 -9.65
CA LEU A 58 12.63 -9.76 -10.66
C LEU A 58 13.27 -8.37 -10.57
N VAL A 59 13.47 -7.84 -9.37
CA VAL A 59 14.11 -6.53 -9.16
C VAL A 59 15.56 -6.57 -9.64
N LYS A 60 16.34 -7.58 -9.26
CA LYS A 60 17.72 -7.76 -9.74
C LYS A 60 17.78 -7.81 -11.27
N ALA A 61 16.93 -8.64 -11.88
CA ALA A 61 16.90 -8.80 -13.32
C ALA A 61 16.50 -7.51 -14.06
N GLU A 62 15.55 -6.74 -13.50
CA GLU A 62 15.11 -5.50 -14.13
C GLU A 62 16.11 -4.38 -13.93
N MET A 63 16.70 -4.23 -12.76
CA MET A 63 17.75 -3.23 -12.50
C MET A 63 18.99 -3.49 -13.36
N ALA A 64 19.37 -4.76 -13.59
CA ALA A 64 20.45 -5.11 -14.52
C ALA A 64 20.17 -4.67 -15.97
N LYS A 65 18.92 -4.79 -16.46
CA LYS A 65 18.50 -4.25 -17.77
C LYS A 65 18.60 -2.73 -17.84
N LEU A 66 18.37 -2.06 -16.70
CA LEU A 66 18.47 -0.59 -16.55
C LEU A 66 19.92 -0.12 -16.33
N GLY A 67 20.88 -1.05 -16.29
CA GLY A 67 22.30 -0.74 -16.18
C GLY A 67 22.83 -0.66 -14.76
N TYR A 68 22.19 -1.33 -13.79
CA TYR A 68 22.62 -1.38 -12.39
C TYR A 68 22.69 -2.83 -11.90
N ASP A 69 23.82 -3.24 -11.34
CA ASP A 69 24.02 -4.58 -10.83
C ASP A 69 23.83 -4.60 -9.31
N ILE A 70 22.92 -5.45 -8.80
CA ILE A 70 22.61 -5.61 -7.38
C ILE A 70 22.83 -7.06 -6.99
N ASP A 71 23.68 -7.33 -6.00
CA ASP A 71 23.99 -8.71 -5.57
C ASP A 71 22.83 -9.34 -4.81
N GLU A 72 22.26 -8.60 -3.85
CA GLU A 72 21.21 -9.08 -2.99
C GLU A 72 20.03 -8.09 -2.96
N VAL A 73 18.81 -8.58 -3.07
CA VAL A 73 17.60 -7.82 -2.76
C VAL A 73 16.91 -8.54 -1.59
N ASP A 74 16.81 -7.85 -0.47
CA ASP A 74 16.21 -8.39 0.76
C ASP A 74 14.82 -7.79 0.98
N ILE A 75 13.85 -8.63 1.35
CA ILE A 75 12.47 -8.21 1.62
C ILE A 75 12.12 -8.51 3.05
N THR A 76 11.63 -7.48 3.74
CA THR A 76 11.13 -7.58 5.11
C THR A 76 9.68 -7.06 5.21
N VAL A 77 9.05 -7.38 6.31
CA VAL A 77 7.75 -6.81 6.70
C VAL A 77 7.93 -6.15 8.05
N GLY A 78 7.61 -4.88 8.13
CA GLY A 78 7.69 -4.11 9.38
C GLY A 78 6.77 -4.67 10.45
N THR A 79 7.07 -4.41 11.71
CA THR A 79 6.23 -4.84 12.84
C THR A 79 4.95 -4.01 12.97
N ASN A 80 4.98 -2.79 12.50
CA ASN A 80 3.85 -1.86 12.33
C ASN A 80 4.24 -0.76 11.34
N TYR A 81 3.30 0.12 11.00
CA TYR A 81 3.49 1.17 9.98
C TYR A 81 4.56 2.18 10.36
N ASP A 82 4.59 2.61 11.64
CA ASP A 82 5.56 3.59 12.12
C ASP A 82 6.97 2.99 12.14
N ALA A 83 7.10 1.70 12.51
CA ALA A 83 8.39 1.01 12.51
C ALA A 83 9.05 0.97 11.13
N THR A 84 8.26 0.80 10.05
CA THR A 84 8.78 0.90 8.68
C THR A 84 9.22 2.33 8.35
N GLY A 85 8.41 3.34 8.71
CA GLY A 85 8.80 4.75 8.55
C GLY A 85 10.08 5.11 9.29
N GLU A 86 10.21 4.69 10.55
CA GLU A 86 11.41 4.88 11.37
C GLU A 86 12.64 4.17 10.79
N ALA A 87 12.47 2.93 10.28
CA ALA A 87 13.56 2.17 9.66
C ALA A 87 14.06 2.85 8.37
N MET A 88 13.17 3.42 7.58
CA MET A 88 13.53 4.22 6.40
C MET A 88 14.21 5.53 6.80
N SER A 89 13.70 6.24 7.80
CA SER A 89 14.34 7.48 8.32
C SER A 89 15.76 7.23 8.84
N ALA A 90 15.98 6.04 9.41
CA ALA A 90 17.30 5.64 9.90
C ALA A 90 18.24 5.09 8.81
N GLY A 91 17.78 4.97 7.55
CA GLY A 91 18.56 4.39 6.45
C GLY A 91 18.77 2.88 6.55
N SER A 92 17.99 2.19 7.38
CA SER A 92 18.07 0.72 7.50
C SER A 92 17.29 0.02 6.38
N ILE A 93 16.34 0.71 5.77
CA ILE A 93 15.51 0.27 4.64
C ILE A 93 15.64 1.30 3.52
N ASP A 94 15.97 0.84 2.32
CA ASP A 94 16.15 1.70 1.15
C ASP A 94 14.82 2.11 0.51
N VAL A 95 13.90 1.15 0.33
CA VAL A 95 12.62 1.36 -0.32
C VAL A 95 11.50 0.76 0.51
N GLY A 96 10.44 1.54 0.74
CA GLY A 96 9.28 1.11 1.53
C GLY A 96 7.95 1.32 0.80
N TRP A 97 7.03 0.39 1.02
CA TRP A 97 5.62 0.53 0.64
C TRP A 97 4.84 1.09 1.83
N LEU A 98 4.53 2.38 1.78
CA LEU A 98 3.89 3.11 2.88
C LEU A 98 2.48 3.58 2.49
N PRO A 99 1.48 3.43 3.37
CA PRO A 99 0.22 4.17 3.21
C PRO A 99 0.48 5.68 3.18
N GLY A 100 -0.37 6.43 2.48
CA GLY A 100 -0.19 7.88 2.32
C GLY A 100 -0.09 8.65 3.64
N GLY A 101 -0.81 8.20 4.69
CA GLY A 101 -0.70 8.80 6.03
C GLY A 101 0.66 8.56 6.68
N THR A 102 1.19 7.33 6.60
CA THR A 102 2.54 7.01 7.10
C THR A 102 3.59 7.76 6.31
N TYR A 103 3.49 7.78 4.97
CA TYR A 103 4.40 8.58 4.14
C TYR A 103 4.41 10.05 4.58
N ALA A 104 3.24 10.65 4.77
CA ALA A 104 3.13 12.06 5.18
C ALA A 104 3.81 12.38 6.52
N LEU A 105 3.83 11.42 7.47
CA LEU A 105 4.55 11.57 8.76
C LEU A 105 6.06 11.56 8.60
N TYR A 106 6.59 10.81 7.64
CA TYR A 106 8.03 10.60 7.45
C TYR A 106 8.59 11.29 6.20
N SER A 107 7.80 12.16 5.54
CA SER A 107 8.17 12.80 4.26
C SER A 107 9.39 13.74 4.36
N ASP A 108 9.79 14.14 5.56
CA ASP A 108 11.07 14.85 5.76
C ASP A 108 12.29 13.96 5.51
N ASP A 109 12.16 12.65 5.72
CA ASP A 109 13.25 11.67 5.65
C ASP A 109 13.15 10.72 4.46
N VAL A 110 12.00 10.66 3.78
CA VAL A 110 11.74 9.80 2.62
C VAL A 110 11.12 10.58 1.47
N ASP A 111 11.41 10.17 0.24
CA ASP A 111 10.75 10.73 -0.95
C ASP A 111 9.93 9.67 -1.68
N VAL A 112 8.69 10.03 -2.03
CA VAL A 112 7.84 9.17 -2.88
C VAL A 112 8.36 9.16 -4.31
N ILE A 113 8.42 7.98 -4.90
CA ILE A 113 8.77 7.80 -6.31
C ILE A 113 7.58 7.31 -7.14
N LEU A 114 6.68 6.52 -6.54
CA LEU A 114 5.50 5.96 -7.20
C LEU A 114 4.29 6.01 -6.26
N THR A 115 3.11 6.14 -6.84
CA THR A 115 1.84 5.80 -6.21
C THR A 115 1.27 4.54 -6.83
N ALA A 116 0.71 3.67 -6.01
CA ALA A 116 -0.01 2.52 -6.49
C ALA A 116 -1.27 2.96 -7.26
N THR A 117 -1.58 2.23 -8.32
CA THR A 117 -2.89 2.32 -8.97
C THR A 117 -3.61 0.99 -8.82
N ARG A 118 -4.93 1.04 -8.82
CA ARG A 118 -5.79 -0.14 -8.78
C ARG A 118 -6.96 0.05 -9.71
N ASN A 119 -7.59 -1.04 -10.10
CA ASN A 119 -8.86 -0.93 -10.81
C ASN A 119 -9.88 -0.26 -9.89
N GLY A 120 -10.70 0.63 -10.44
CA GLY A 120 -11.77 1.26 -9.69
C GLY A 120 -12.74 0.22 -9.12
N LEU A 121 -13.32 0.53 -7.97
CA LEU A 121 -14.34 -0.32 -7.35
C LEU A 121 -15.56 -0.48 -8.25
N SER A 122 -16.22 -1.63 -8.20
CA SER A 122 -17.52 -1.88 -8.85
C SER A 122 -18.63 -1.04 -8.22
N ASN A 123 -18.47 -0.70 -6.92
CA ASN A 123 -19.30 0.24 -6.19
C ASN A 123 -18.41 1.33 -5.57
N ASP A 124 -18.68 2.59 -5.88
CA ASP A 124 -17.98 3.77 -5.35
C ASP A 124 -18.97 4.78 -4.74
N SER A 125 -20.14 4.30 -4.29
CA SER A 125 -21.15 5.12 -3.64
C SER A 125 -20.66 5.70 -2.32
N THR A 126 -21.06 6.93 -2.01
CA THR A 126 -20.88 7.54 -0.68
C THR A 126 -22.00 7.18 0.29
N ASN A 127 -23.07 6.54 -0.18
CA ASN A 127 -24.17 6.06 0.67
C ASN A 127 -23.81 4.64 1.19
N PRO A 128 -23.69 4.43 2.52
CA PRO A 128 -23.29 3.15 3.08
C PRO A 128 -24.29 2.00 2.77
N ALA A 129 -25.59 2.30 2.68
CA ALA A 129 -26.58 1.27 2.37
C ALA A 129 -26.39 0.60 1.00
N ASP A 130 -25.80 1.33 0.03
CA ASP A 130 -25.54 0.80 -1.32
C ASP A 130 -24.44 -0.29 -1.33
N TRP A 131 -23.71 -0.45 -0.24
CA TRP A 131 -22.66 -1.45 -0.05
C TRP A 131 -23.16 -2.73 0.61
N ASN A 132 -24.41 -2.77 1.06
CA ASN A 132 -24.98 -3.86 1.85
C ASN A 132 -25.83 -4.77 0.99
N GLY A 133 -25.75 -6.09 1.26
CA GLY A 133 -26.50 -7.11 0.50
C GLY A 133 -26.00 -7.35 -0.94
N VAL A 134 -24.84 -6.80 -1.29
CA VAL A 134 -24.19 -6.98 -2.58
C VAL A 134 -22.71 -7.26 -2.40
N GLU A 135 -22.13 -8.08 -3.25
CA GLU A 135 -20.69 -8.28 -3.30
C GLU A 135 -20.02 -7.07 -3.96
N ASN A 136 -19.07 -6.48 -3.26
CA ASN A 136 -18.28 -5.37 -3.76
C ASN A 136 -16.91 -5.88 -4.12
N ALA A 137 -16.56 -5.80 -5.39
CA ALA A 137 -15.28 -6.23 -5.89
C ALA A 137 -14.63 -5.10 -6.70
N THR A 138 -13.31 -5.11 -6.79
CA THR A 138 -12.57 -4.28 -7.71
C THR A 138 -13.00 -4.62 -9.15
N LYS A 139 -13.26 -3.61 -9.96
CA LYS A 139 -13.69 -3.76 -11.35
C LYS A 139 -12.54 -4.33 -12.18
N LYS A 140 -12.70 -5.57 -12.72
CA LYS A 140 -11.59 -6.28 -13.39
C LYS A 140 -10.98 -5.53 -14.56
N ASP A 141 -11.76 -4.78 -15.35
CA ASP A 141 -11.32 -4.07 -16.55
C ASP A 141 -11.66 -2.57 -16.45
N GLY A 142 -11.73 -2.04 -15.23
CA GLY A 142 -12.00 -0.63 -14.97
C GLY A 142 -10.76 0.24 -15.23
N PRO A 143 -10.92 1.57 -15.35
CA PRO A 143 -9.79 2.48 -15.41
C PRO A 143 -8.97 2.36 -14.14
N GLN A 144 -7.65 2.49 -14.28
CA GLN A 144 -6.77 2.59 -13.13
C GLN A 144 -7.07 3.88 -12.36
N VAL A 145 -7.22 3.76 -11.03
CA VAL A 145 -7.46 4.90 -10.14
C VAL A 145 -6.36 5.01 -9.10
N THR A 146 -6.09 6.23 -8.64
CA THR A 146 -5.07 6.53 -7.64
C THR A 146 -5.64 6.65 -6.24
N TYR A 147 -6.89 6.24 -6.02
CA TYR A 147 -7.54 6.31 -4.71
C TYR A 147 -8.33 5.04 -4.40
N TYR A 148 -8.61 4.87 -3.14
CA TYR A 148 -9.53 3.88 -2.57
C TYR A 148 -10.38 4.55 -1.48
N ARG A 149 -11.30 3.81 -0.83
CA ARG A 149 -12.10 4.31 0.30
C ARG A 149 -11.85 3.46 1.54
N SER A 150 -12.03 4.06 2.70
CA SER A 150 -12.26 3.31 3.92
C SER A 150 -13.75 3.14 4.15
N LEU A 151 -14.12 2.00 4.68
CA LEU A 151 -15.47 1.68 5.09
C LEU A 151 -15.51 1.45 6.59
N ILE A 152 -16.57 1.94 7.22
CA ILE A 152 -16.88 1.69 8.62
C ILE A 152 -17.87 0.54 8.62
N TYR A 153 -17.47 -0.60 9.17
CA TYR A 153 -18.23 -1.84 9.18
C TYR A 153 -18.83 -2.10 10.55
N ALA A 154 -20.13 -2.37 10.59
CA ALA A 154 -20.78 -3.00 11.73
C ALA A 154 -20.45 -4.50 11.73
N ALA A 155 -19.86 -5.00 12.82
CA ALA A 155 -19.59 -6.40 13.05
C ALA A 155 -20.87 -7.19 13.41
N PRO A 156 -20.84 -8.55 13.32
CA PRO A 156 -22.04 -9.38 13.57
C PRO A 156 -22.44 -9.50 15.04
N THR A 157 -22.06 -8.56 15.92
CA THR A 157 -22.57 -8.46 17.28
C THR A 157 -24.05 -8.10 17.30
N GLU A 158 -24.72 -8.30 18.42
CA GLU A 158 -26.11 -7.87 18.58
C GLU A 158 -26.26 -6.35 18.36
N TYR A 159 -25.30 -5.54 18.87
CA TYR A 159 -25.37 -4.10 18.73
C TYR A 159 -24.96 -3.65 17.31
N GLY A 160 -23.92 -4.26 16.71
CA GLY A 160 -23.54 -3.98 15.32
C GLY A 160 -24.70 -4.24 14.33
N LYS A 161 -25.45 -5.33 14.52
CA LYS A 161 -26.67 -5.63 13.74
C LYS A 161 -27.75 -4.55 13.87
N GLN A 162 -27.92 -3.95 15.08
CA GLN A 162 -28.86 -2.85 15.28
C GLN A 162 -28.44 -1.60 14.51
N LEU A 163 -27.15 -1.25 14.53
CA LEU A 163 -26.60 -0.13 13.75
C LEU A 163 -26.80 -0.36 12.25
N ALA A 164 -26.44 -1.54 11.77
CA ALA A 164 -26.62 -1.94 10.37
C ALA A 164 -28.07 -1.87 9.91
N ALA A 165 -29.01 -2.33 10.74
CA ALA A 165 -30.45 -2.32 10.42
C ALA A 165 -30.98 -0.88 10.21
N LYS A 166 -30.53 0.10 11.03
CA LYS A 166 -30.89 1.50 10.88
C LYS A 166 -30.38 2.07 9.57
N VAL A 167 -29.09 1.87 9.27
CA VAL A 167 -28.48 2.35 8.02
C VAL A 167 -29.16 1.75 6.81
N ASN A 168 -29.47 0.45 6.82
CA ASN A 168 -30.19 -0.23 5.75
C ASN A 168 -31.64 0.25 5.60
N ALA A 169 -32.23 0.83 6.67
CA ALA A 169 -33.54 1.49 6.60
C ALA A 169 -33.45 2.95 6.13
N GLY A 170 -32.24 3.45 5.80
CA GLY A 170 -31.99 4.82 5.38
C GLY A 170 -31.94 5.84 6.55
N GLU A 171 -31.81 5.36 7.77
CA GLU A 171 -31.68 6.21 8.95
C GLU A 171 -30.20 6.60 9.17
N LYS A 172 -29.97 7.86 9.60
CA LYS A 172 -28.65 8.31 10.04
C LYS A 172 -28.42 7.89 11.50
N LEU A 173 -27.25 7.31 11.77
CA LEU A 173 -26.84 7.03 13.16
C LEU A 173 -26.54 8.31 13.90
N THR A 174 -26.84 8.34 15.21
CA THR A 174 -26.47 9.45 16.09
C THR A 174 -25.08 9.25 16.68
N TRP A 175 -24.48 10.34 17.20
CA TRP A 175 -23.21 10.24 17.91
C TRP A 175 -23.29 9.28 19.10
N GLU A 176 -24.36 9.34 19.88
CA GLU A 176 -24.56 8.49 21.06
C GLU A 176 -24.62 7.00 20.70
N GLU A 177 -25.15 6.67 19.52
CA GLU A 177 -25.14 5.29 19.02
C GLU A 177 -23.75 4.82 18.63
N LEU A 178 -22.96 5.69 18.00
CA LEU A 178 -21.58 5.38 17.63
C LEU A 178 -20.67 5.34 18.87
N ASP A 179 -20.83 6.26 19.81
CA ASP A 179 -20.05 6.34 21.04
C ASP A 179 -20.30 5.14 21.98
N LYS A 180 -21.50 4.59 21.95
CA LYS A 180 -21.85 3.38 22.71
C LYS A 180 -21.18 2.12 22.17
N ALA A 181 -20.89 2.07 20.85
CA ALA A 181 -20.27 0.93 20.21
C ALA A 181 -18.79 0.77 20.60
N SER A 182 -18.30 -0.45 20.62
CA SER A 182 -16.87 -0.73 20.69
C SER A 182 -16.26 -0.67 19.28
N TRP A 183 -15.17 0.11 19.12
CA TRP A 183 -14.50 0.36 17.83
C TRP A 183 -13.12 -0.28 17.79
N GLY A 184 -12.90 -1.21 16.86
CA GLY A 184 -11.58 -1.71 16.52
C GLY A 184 -10.91 -0.81 15.47
N VAL A 185 -9.85 -0.10 15.84
CA VAL A 185 -9.15 0.86 14.98
C VAL A 185 -7.66 0.53 14.87
N GLN A 186 -7.04 0.89 13.75
CA GLN A 186 -5.61 0.72 13.52
C GLN A 186 -4.81 1.85 14.19
N LYS A 187 -3.49 1.85 14.00
CA LYS A 187 -2.58 2.93 14.38
C LYS A 187 -3.05 4.28 13.83
N THR A 188 -2.75 5.36 14.54
CA THR A 188 -3.09 6.74 14.16
C THR A 188 -2.49 7.16 12.81
N SER A 189 -1.41 6.54 12.37
CA SER A 189 -0.79 6.72 11.05
C SER A 189 -1.49 5.96 9.91
N SER A 190 -2.45 5.10 10.20
CA SER A 190 -3.17 4.33 9.19
C SER A 190 -4.24 5.18 8.50
N SER A 191 -4.11 5.40 7.18
CA SER A 191 -5.08 6.16 6.40
C SER A 191 -6.48 5.58 6.53
N ALA A 192 -6.70 4.32 6.14
CA ALA A 192 -8.02 3.69 6.16
C ALA A 192 -8.45 3.21 7.55
N GLY A 193 -7.50 2.97 8.45
CA GLY A 193 -7.79 2.40 9.77
C GLY A 193 -7.99 3.42 10.88
N TYR A 194 -7.69 4.71 10.62
CA TYR A 194 -7.79 5.76 11.65
C TYR A 194 -8.07 7.15 11.07
N ILE A 195 -7.20 7.65 10.17
CA ILE A 195 -7.21 9.06 9.74
C ILE A 195 -8.54 9.42 9.06
N TYR A 196 -8.88 8.72 7.98
CA TYR A 196 -10.09 9.01 7.21
C TYR A 196 -11.38 8.63 7.95
N PRO A 197 -11.48 7.56 8.76
CA PRO A 197 -12.56 7.35 9.71
C PRO A 197 -12.73 8.50 10.71
N THR A 198 -11.62 9.09 11.22
CA THR A 198 -11.68 10.27 12.09
C THR A 198 -12.27 11.47 11.34
N MET A 199 -11.80 11.74 10.12
CA MET A 199 -12.35 12.82 9.29
C MET A 199 -13.84 12.60 9.00
N TRP A 200 -14.24 11.38 8.69
CA TRP A 200 -15.66 11.04 8.49
C TRP A 200 -16.50 11.33 9.74
N LEU A 201 -16.00 11.02 10.93
CA LEU A 201 -16.69 11.39 12.19
C LEU A 201 -16.76 12.90 12.33
N MET A 202 -15.67 13.63 12.08
CA MET A 202 -15.64 15.11 12.18
C MET A 202 -16.67 15.77 11.26
N GLU A 203 -16.79 15.31 10.03
CA GLU A 203 -17.71 15.86 9.03
C GLU A 203 -19.18 15.55 9.34
N ASN A 204 -19.44 14.41 9.93
CA ASN A 204 -20.81 13.93 10.15
C ASN A 204 -21.36 14.18 11.56
N TYR A 205 -20.50 14.47 12.55
CA TYR A 205 -20.85 14.54 13.99
C TYR A 205 -20.17 15.71 14.69
N ASP A 206 -20.37 16.92 14.18
CA ASP A 206 -19.98 18.20 14.81
C ASP A 206 -18.49 18.24 15.27
N GLY A 207 -17.58 17.78 14.44
CA GLY A 207 -16.14 17.79 14.71
C GLY A 207 -15.66 16.70 15.67
N LYS A 208 -16.50 15.70 15.98
CA LYS A 208 -16.12 14.56 16.81
C LYS A 208 -15.08 13.67 16.11
N LYS A 209 -14.15 13.11 16.90
CA LYS A 209 -13.02 12.29 16.43
C LYS A 209 -13.11 10.87 17.01
N VAL A 210 -12.29 9.96 16.47
CA VAL A 210 -12.08 8.62 17.07
C VAL A 210 -11.61 8.74 18.52
N SER A 211 -10.79 9.74 18.86
CA SER A 211 -10.33 9.99 20.21
C SER A 211 -11.44 10.44 21.20
N ASP A 212 -12.60 10.88 20.69
CA ASP A 212 -13.74 11.25 21.51
C ASP A 212 -14.66 10.07 21.84
N LEU A 213 -14.46 8.91 21.18
CA LEU A 213 -15.25 7.71 21.43
C LEU A 213 -14.89 7.09 22.78
N SER A 214 -15.93 6.66 23.50
CA SER A 214 -15.78 6.09 24.86
C SER A 214 -15.16 4.70 24.89
N ASN A 215 -15.22 3.94 23.80
CA ASN A 215 -14.81 2.55 23.76
C ASN A 215 -14.04 2.19 22.48
N VAL A 216 -12.75 2.57 22.47
CA VAL A 216 -11.82 2.30 21.36
C VAL A 216 -10.87 1.17 21.73
N ILE A 217 -10.73 0.19 20.86
CA ILE A 217 -9.82 -0.96 20.99
C ILE A 217 -8.74 -0.82 19.91
N PRO A 218 -7.50 -0.47 20.28
CA PRO A 218 -6.39 -0.39 19.33
C PRO A 218 -6.04 -1.76 18.77
N ILE A 219 -5.86 -1.82 17.44
CA ILE A 219 -5.47 -3.03 16.70
C ILE A 219 -4.19 -2.72 15.93
N ASP A 220 -3.04 -3.02 16.50
CA ASP A 220 -1.73 -2.66 15.95
C ASP A 220 -1.17 -3.69 14.96
N SER A 221 -1.78 -4.89 14.91
CA SER A 221 -1.28 -6.06 14.18
C SER A 221 -1.91 -6.24 12.79
N GLY A 222 -2.60 -5.22 12.27
CA GLY A 222 -3.17 -5.23 10.94
C GLY A 222 -4.65 -5.65 10.89
N TYR A 223 -5.20 -5.64 9.66
CA TYR A 223 -6.64 -5.87 9.45
C TYR A 223 -7.07 -7.32 9.68
N GLY A 224 -6.16 -8.30 9.58
CA GLY A 224 -6.46 -9.70 9.94
C GLY A 224 -6.99 -9.82 11.36
N THR A 225 -6.34 -9.15 12.30
CA THR A 225 -6.80 -9.09 13.70
C THR A 225 -8.13 -8.35 13.83
N ALA A 226 -8.36 -7.28 13.05
CA ALA A 226 -9.64 -6.57 13.08
C ALA A 226 -10.80 -7.48 12.63
N PHE A 227 -10.63 -8.22 11.54
CA PHE A 227 -11.64 -9.18 11.08
C PHE A 227 -11.81 -10.36 12.07
N SER A 228 -10.73 -10.82 12.70
CA SER A 228 -10.82 -11.86 13.75
C SER A 228 -11.62 -11.38 14.96
N TYR A 229 -11.43 -10.14 15.40
CA TYR A 229 -12.21 -9.55 16.50
C TYR A 229 -13.69 -9.37 16.12
N ALA A 230 -13.96 -8.93 14.89
CA ALA A 230 -15.32 -8.83 14.39
C ALA A 230 -15.99 -10.23 14.31
N ALA A 231 -15.30 -11.23 13.77
CA ALA A 231 -15.82 -12.60 13.68
C ALA A 231 -16.07 -13.22 15.05
N ALA A 232 -15.21 -12.95 16.03
CA ALA A 232 -15.36 -13.38 17.42
C ALA A 232 -16.35 -12.51 18.23
N GLU A 233 -16.99 -11.53 17.61
CA GLU A 233 -17.95 -10.59 18.25
C GLU A 233 -17.36 -9.79 19.42
N GLN A 234 -16.05 -9.50 19.39
CA GLN A 234 -15.32 -8.76 20.42
C GLN A 234 -15.40 -7.24 20.23
N VAL A 235 -15.77 -6.78 19.02
CA VAL A 235 -15.97 -5.37 18.69
C VAL A 235 -17.27 -5.21 17.90
N ASP A 236 -17.94 -4.05 18.05
CA ASP A 236 -19.17 -3.75 17.32
C ASP A 236 -18.90 -3.12 15.96
N ILE A 237 -17.79 -2.40 15.85
CA ILE A 237 -17.39 -1.67 14.65
C ILE A 237 -15.92 -1.93 14.37
N ILE A 238 -15.57 -2.16 13.10
CA ILE A 238 -14.19 -2.06 12.61
C ILE A 238 -14.12 -1.09 11.44
N VAL A 239 -12.94 -0.58 11.17
CA VAL A 239 -12.64 0.29 10.02
C VAL A 239 -11.60 -0.36 9.14
N CYS A 240 -11.83 -0.38 7.83
CA CYS A 240 -10.95 -1.06 6.88
C CYS A 240 -11.12 -0.48 5.48
N TYR A 241 -10.13 -0.67 4.63
CA TYR A 241 -10.25 -0.37 3.19
C TYR A 241 -11.40 -1.16 2.53
N ALA A 242 -11.94 -0.61 1.45
CA ALA A 242 -13.18 -1.12 0.84
C ALA A 242 -13.12 -2.58 0.37
N ASP A 243 -11.94 -3.05 -0.08
CA ASP A 243 -11.75 -4.44 -0.51
C ASP A 243 -11.60 -5.44 0.67
N GLY A 244 -11.66 -4.97 1.93
CA GLY A 244 -11.48 -5.83 3.10
C GLY A 244 -12.40 -7.05 3.12
N ARG A 245 -13.69 -6.90 2.76
CA ARG A 245 -14.60 -8.06 2.69
C ARG A 245 -14.17 -9.06 1.61
N ASN A 246 -13.70 -8.60 0.44
CA ASN A 246 -13.16 -9.48 -0.60
C ASN A 246 -11.95 -10.27 -0.10
N ASP A 247 -11.06 -9.59 0.62
CA ASP A 247 -9.81 -10.17 1.10
C ASP A 247 -10.00 -11.24 2.18
N TYR A 248 -11.11 -11.18 2.93
CA TYR A 248 -11.43 -12.11 4.03
C TYR A 248 -12.63 -13.02 3.73
N GLU A 249 -13.21 -12.96 2.52
CA GLU A 249 -14.36 -13.78 2.14
C GLU A 249 -14.06 -15.28 2.26
N ALA A 250 -12.95 -15.74 1.69
CA ALA A 250 -12.58 -17.15 1.69
C ALA A 250 -12.34 -17.71 3.11
N SER A 251 -11.73 -16.92 4.00
CA SER A 251 -11.45 -17.32 5.38
C SER A 251 -12.63 -17.11 6.33
N TRP A 252 -13.64 -16.30 5.97
CA TRP A 252 -14.71 -15.90 6.88
C TRP A 252 -15.54 -17.09 7.41
N MET A 253 -15.96 -17.99 6.53
CA MET A 253 -16.75 -19.19 6.89
C MET A 253 -15.90 -20.44 7.11
N LEU A 254 -14.58 -20.34 6.84
CA LEU A 254 -13.68 -21.48 7.00
C LEU A 254 -13.54 -21.84 8.49
N PRO A 255 -13.47 -23.13 8.87
CA PRO A 255 -13.22 -23.55 10.24
C PRO A 255 -11.95 -22.90 10.83
N ILE A 256 -11.97 -22.62 12.14
CA ILE A 256 -10.87 -21.90 12.83
C ILE A 256 -9.53 -22.66 12.77
N ASP A 257 -9.55 -23.96 12.60
CA ASP A 257 -8.37 -24.83 12.51
C ASP A 257 -7.87 -25.04 11.05
N GLU A 258 -8.52 -24.40 10.06
CA GLU A 258 -8.15 -24.47 8.66
C GLU A 258 -7.58 -23.13 8.17
N GLN A 259 -6.87 -23.17 7.04
CA GLN A 259 -6.37 -21.98 6.34
C GLN A 259 -6.92 -21.94 4.92
N ASP A 260 -7.16 -20.72 4.42
CA ASP A 260 -7.56 -20.51 3.01
C ASP A 260 -6.35 -20.70 2.05
N GLU A 261 -6.61 -20.63 0.75
CA GLU A 261 -5.57 -20.76 -0.30
C GLU A 261 -4.45 -19.71 -0.20
N THR A 262 -4.69 -18.60 0.50
CA THR A 262 -3.72 -17.53 0.74
C THR A 262 -3.00 -17.67 2.07
N GLY A 263 -3.29 -18.71 2.86
CA GLY A 263 -2.70 -18.97 4.18
C GLY A 263 -3.38 -18.22 5.34
N LYS A 264 -4.50 -17.52 5.10
CA LYS A 264 -5.24 -16.86 6.18
C LYS A 264 -6.03 -17.88 6.98
N GLN A 265 -5.99 -17.72 8.31
CA GLN A 265 -6.71 -18.54 9.25
C GLN A 265 -8.23 -18.39 9.08
N GLY A 266 -8.95 -19.51 9.14
CA GLY A 266 -10.41 -19.52 9.14
C GLY A 266 -10.98 -18.79 10.34
N LEU A 267 -12.12 -18.12 10.12
CA LEU A 267 -12.79 -17.28 11.13
C LEU A 267 -14.06 -17.93 11.71
N GLY A 268 -14.48 -19.07 11.19
CA GLY A 268 -15.51 -19.95 11.76
C GLY A 268 -16.91 -19.38 11.76
N ARG A 269 -17.21 -18.44 10.86
CA ARG A 269 -18.58 -17.87 10.76
C ARG A 269 -19.51 -18.82 10.01
N GLU A 270 -20.82 -18.69 10.29
CA GLU A 270 -21.85 -19.53 9.69
C GLU A 270 -22.52 -18.91 8.47
N LYS A 271 -22.37 -17.60 8.28
CA LYS A 271 -22.97 -16.85 7.16
C LYS A 271 -21.89 -16.11 6.37
N PRO A 272 -22.16 -15.79 5.09
CA PRO A 272 -21.24 -15.03 4.26
C PRO A 272 -20.90 -13.67 4.88
N ILE A 273 -19.66 -13.22 4.66
CA ILE A 273 -19.17 -11.91 5.12
C ILE A 273 -20.05 -10.76 4.61
N TRP A 274 -20.62 -10.90 3.41
CA TRP A 274 -21.52 -9.93 2.76
C TRP A 274 -22.85 -9.75 3.48
N GLU A 275 -23.29 -10.75 4.24
CA GLU A 275 -24.50 -10.67 5.08
C GLU A 275 -24.19 -10.14 6.48
N GLU A 276 -22.99 -10.44 7.00
CA GLU A 276 -22.65 -10.19 8.41
C GLU A 276 -21.90 -8.87 8.63
N MET A 277 -21.00 -8.49 7.71
CA MET A 277 -20.21 -7.27 7.80
C MET A 277 -20.87 -6.15 6.99
N ASN A 278 -21.80 -5.43 7.60
CA ASN A 278 -22.52 -4.35 6.94
C ASN A 278 -21.77 -3.02 7.05
N VAL A 279 -21.77 -2.25 5.96
CA VAL A 279 -21.21 -0.90 5.91
C VAL A 279 -22.20 0.08 6.56
N ILE A 280 -21.70 0.90 7.50
CA ILE A 280 -22.47 1.94 8.19
C ILE A 280 -21.90 3.34 7.96
N GLY A 281 -20.74 3.44 7.33
CA GLY A 281 -20.12 4.69 6.92
C GLY A 281 -19.13 4.50 5.80
N VAL A 282 -18.98 5.51 4.95
CA VAL A 282 -18.06 5.54 3.80
C VAL A 282 -17.27 6.83 3.86
N THR A 283 -15.95 6.74 3.80
CA THR A 283 -15.08 7.92 3.82
C THR A 283 -14.93 8.51 2.42
N ASP A 284 -14.37 9.71 2.35
CA ASP A 284 -13.83 10.25 1.11
C ASP A 284 -12.72 9.38 0.53
N GLY A 285 -12.33 9.66 -0.73
CA GLY A 285 -11.26 8.94 -1.42
C GLY A 285 -9.91 9.16 -0.74
N ILE A 286 -9.19 8.07 -0.53
CA ILE A 286 -7.85 8.02 0.06
C ILE A 286 -6.85 7.83 -1.08
N TYR A 287 -5.87 8.72 -1.21
CA TYR A 287 -4.82 8.52 -2.20
C TYR A 287 -4.05 7.23 -1.90
N ASN A 288 -3.72 6.46 -2.95
CA ASN A 288 -3.15 5.12 -2.81
C ASN A 288 -1.77 5.13 -2.13
N ASP A 289 -1.35 3.94 -1.73
CA ASP A 289 -0.07 3.69 -1.07
C ASP A 289 1.11 4.12 -1.94
N THR A 290 2.19 4.56 -1.29
CA THR A 290 3.43 5.00 -1.93
C THR A 290 4.38 3.84 -2.15
N VAL A 291 5.29 4.01 -3.12
CA VAL A 291 6.64 3.44 -3.08
C VAL A 291 7.57 4.61 -2.81
N ALA A 292 8.26 4.60 -1.69
CA ALA A 292 9.14 5.68 -1.25
C ALA A 292 10.57 5.21 -1.07
N VAL A 293 11.54 6.11 -1.25
CA VAL A 293 12.98 5.86 -1.07
C VAL A 293 13.47 6.66 0.13
N SER A 294 14.25 6.04 1.00
CA SER A 294 14.92 6.71 2.12
C SER A 294 15.95 7.72 1.59
N LYS A 295 15.99 8.94 2.17
CA LYS A 295 16.98 9.95 1.84
C LYS A 295 18.40 9.60 2.32
N GLU A 296 18.50 8.65 3.25
CA GLU A 296 19.78 8.09 3.73
C GLU A 296 20.27 6.90 2.86
N SER A 297 19.45 6.44 1.90
CA SER A 297 19.81 5.31 1.03
C SER A 297 20.85 5.69 -0.03
N PRO A 298 21.77 4.77 -0.38
CA PRO A 298 22.66 4.94 -1.53
C PRO A 298 21.88 4.99 -2.86
N PHE A 299 20.61 4.55 -2.87
CA PHE A 299 19.72 4.65 -4.01
C PHE A 299 19.02 6.01 -4.15
N TYR A 300 19.21 6.90 -3.19
CA TYR A 300 18.64 8.25 -3.22
C TYR A 300 19.48 9.19 -4.11
N THR A 301 19.45 8.93 -5.41
CA THR A 301 19.95 9.85 -6.45
C THR A 301 18.90 9.96 -7.57
N PRO A 302 18.84 11.07 -8.32
CA PRO A 302 17.85 11.24 -9.38
C PRO A 302 17.86 10.08 -10.39
N GLU A 303 19.03 9.58 -10.76
CA GLU A 303 19.22 8.49 -11.73
C GLU A 303 18.73 7.15 -11.16
N LEU A 304 19.06 6.84 -9.90
CA LEU A 304 18.65 5.58 -9.26
C LEU A 304 17.18 5.59 -8.89
N MET A 305 16.64 6.71 -8.42
CA MET A 305 15.21 6.86 -8.20
C MET A 305 14.41 6.67 -9.50
N ALA A 306 14.89 7.23 -10.62
CA ALA A 306 14.27 7.01 -11.93
C ALA A 306 14.36 5.54 -12.38
N ALA A 307 15.48 4.88 -12.13
CA ALA A 307 15.65 3.46 -12.43
C ALA A 307 14.73 2.59 -11.56
N LEU A 308 14.58 2.89 -10.26
CA LEU A 308 13.64 2.19 -9.37
C LEU A 308 12.19 2.41 -9.81
N GLN A 309 11.81 3.63 -10.23
CA GLN A 309 10.49 3.89 -10.82
C GLN A 309 10.21 2.98 -12.01
N ASP A 310 11.14 2.98 -12.98
CA ASP A 310 10.98 2.19 -14.20
C ASP A 310 11.02 0.68 -13.88
N CYS A 311 11.87 0.24 -12.94
CA CYS A 311 11.93 -1.14 -12.47
C CYS A 311 10.57 -1.62 -11.95
N PHE A 312 9.97 -0.96 -10.99
CA PHE A 312 8.70 -1.39 -10.41
C PHE A 312 7.52 -1.25 -11.38
N ILE A 313 7.51 -0.22 -12.24
CA ILE A 313 6.50 -0.08 -13.31
C ILE A 313 6.61 -1.24 -14.31
N ASN A 314 7.82 -1.62 -14.70
CA ASN A 314 8.03 -2.72 -15.64
C ASN A 314 7.64 -4.06 -15.01
N ILE A 315 8.00 -4.32 -13.76
CA ILE A 315 7.64 -5.54 -13.05
C ILE A 315 6.13 -5.67 -12.95
N ILE A 316 5.40 -4.65 -12.43
CA ILE A 316 3.95 -4.73 -12.24
C ILE A 316 3.18 -4.79 -13.56
N SER A 317 3.80 -4.43 -14.68
CA SER A 317 3.19 -4.57 -16.01
C SER A 317 3.10 -6.03 -16.48
N THR A 318 3.88 -6.95 -15.89
CA THR A 318 3.87 -8.39 -16.17
C THR A 318 2.79 -9.11 -15.36
N ASP A 319 2.36 -10.29 -15.82
CA ASP A 319 1.40 -11.11 -15.08
C ASP A 319 1.96 -11.58 -13.73
N GLU A 320 3.27 -11.91 -13.68
CA GLU A 320 3.95 -12.30 -12.45
C GLU A 320 4.03 -11.13 -11.45
N GLY A 321 4.43 -9.94 -11.90
CA GLY A 321 4.47 -8.75 -11.06
C GLY A 321 3.09 -8.34 -10.55
N LYS A 322 2.04 -8.44 -11.38
CA LYS A 322 0.66 -8.22 -10.92
C LYS A 322 0.26 -9.21 -9.83
N ALA A 323 0.61 -10.49 -9.97
CA ALA A 323 0.33 -11.49 -8.94
C ALA A 323 1.02 -11.15 -7.62
N ILE A 324 2.29 -10.71 -7.66
CA ILE A 324 3.07 -10.29 -6.48
C ILE A 324 2.39 -9.10 -5.79
N PHE A 325 2.18 -8.01 -6.52
CA PHE A 325 1.66 -6.77 -5.93
C PHE A 325 0.16 -6.81 -5.62
N SER A 326 -0.55 -7.85 -6.08
CA SER A 326 -1.95 -8.08 -5.69
C SER A 326 -2.13 -8.31 -4.20
N VAL A 327 -1.07 -8.68 -3.47
CA VAL A 327 -1.08 -8.78 -2.00
C VAL A 327 -1.55 -7.48 -1.34
N TYR A 328 -1.31 -6.32 -2.01
CA TYR A 328 -1.80 -5.00 -1.60
C TYR A 328 -2.94 -4.47 -2.49
N SER A 329 -3.52 -5.33 -3.33
CA SER A 329 -4.52 -4.93 -4.33
C SER A 329 -3.98 -3.89 -5.35
N HIS A 330 -2.66 -3.79 -5.50
CA HIS A 330 -2.04 -2.95 -6.52
C HIS A 330 -2.09 -3.65 -7.88
N THR A 331 -2.51 -2.93 -8.90
CA THR A 331 -2.60 -3.44 -10.27
C THR A 331 -1.73 -2.66 -11.25
N GLY A 332 -1.14 -1.56 -10.81
CA GLY A 332 -0.21 -0.73 -11.55
C GLY A 332 0.48 0.30 -10.64
N TYR A 333 1.42 1.03 -11.21
CA TYR A 333 2.07 2.18 -10.58
C TYR A 333 2.07 3.37 -11.52
N ALA A 334 1.91 4.56 -10.94
CA ALA A 334 2.12 5.85 -11.60
C ALA A 334 3.25 6.61 -10.89
N LYS A 335 4.02 7.41 -11.64
CA LYS A 335 5.02 8.30 -11.04
C LYS A 335 4.30 9.31 -10.14
N ALA A 336 4.83 9.51 -8.95
CA ALA A 336 4.28 10.41 -7.94
C ALA A 336 5.33 11.43 -7.49
N VAL A 337 4.84 12.52 -6.94
CA VAL A 337 5.64 13.57 -6.32
C VAL A 337 5.09 13.88 -4.93
N ASP A 338 5.91 14.45 -4.07
CA ASP A 338 5.59 14.72 -2.68
C ASP A 338 4.27 15.49 -2.48
N SER A 339 3.99 16.48 -3.34
CA SER A 339 2.76 17.29 -3.28
C SER A 339 1.47 16.50 -3.55
N ASP A 340 1.54 15.30 -4.14
CA ASP A 340 0.37 14.43 -4.32
C ASP A 340 -0.23 13.98 -2.97
N TYR A 341 0.59 14.04 -1.91
CA TYR A 341 0.23 13.65 -0.54
C TYR A 341 -0.07 14.82 0.40
N ASP A 342 -0.20 16.05 -0.12
CA ASP A 342 -0.60 17.22 0.69
C ASP A 342 -1.97 17.02 1.36
N GLY A 343 -2.89 16.30 0.69
CA GLY A 343 -4.17 15.90 1.27
C GLY A 343 -4.02 14.99 2.49
N ALA A 344 -3.07 14.05 2.47
CA ALA A 344 -2.78 13.19 3.61
C ALA A 344 -2.17 13.98 4.79
N ARG A 345 -1.28 14.94 4.51
CA ARG A 345 -0.73 15.85 5.53
C ARG A 345 -1.82 16.71 6.17
N ALA A 346 -2.70 17.29 5.35
CA ALA A 346 -3.83 18.07 5.86
C ALA A 346 -4.78 17.20 6.71
N ALA A 347 -5.03 15.96 6.30
CA ALA A 347 -5.83 15.00 7.06
C ALA A 347 -5.20 14.65 8.41
N LEU A 348 -3.89 14.40 8.45
CA LEU A 348 -3.13 14.17 9.69
C LEU A 348 -3.20 15.38 10.62
N ALA A 349 -3.01 16.59 10.11
CA ALA A 349 -3.09 17.81 10.91
C ALA A 349 -4.49 17.97 11.55
N LEU A 350 -5.56 17.65 10.81
CA LEU A 350 -6.94 17.72 11.33
C LEU A 350 -7.21 16.70 12.44
N VAL A 351 -6.58 15.54 12.43
CA VAL A 351 -6.82 14.49 13.45
C VAL A 351 -5.86 14.56 14.63
N ALA A 352 -4.76 15.32 14.53
CA ALA A 352 -3.76 15.48 15.59
C ALA A 352 -4.20 16.46 16.68
N ASP A 353 -5.05 17.46 16.35
CA ASP A 353 -5.62 18.45 17.27
C ASP A 353 -6.89 17.92 17.98
#